data_7cd5ca2382b3b33da8f3682d1779f720
#
_entry.id   7cd5ca2382b3b33da8f3682d1779f720
#
_cell.length_a   1.000
_cell.length_b   1.000
_cell.length_c   1.000
_cell.angle_alpha   90.00
_cell.angle_beta   90.00
_cell.angle_gamma   90.00
#
_symmetry.space_group_name_H-M   'P 1'
#
loop_
_entity.id
_entity.type
_entity.pdbx_description
1 polymer ?
#
loop_
_entity_poly.entity_id
_entity_poly.type
_entity_poly.pdbx_seq_one_letter_code
_entity_poly.pdbx_strand_id
1 'polypeptide(L)'
;QLDDYILISNSDAHSPAKLGREANIFDTQFSYDGIYKALSDKNDKGLVATLEFFPEEGKYHYDGHRSCQVRWHPQETIKHDGLCSGCGKPVTVGVMARVEELADRAEGAKSKRWRPYHNIVPLPELIAEAKDMGTASRAVQEAYMNVLAKLGSEFHILMDCPIDDIKKSAGEVIAEGISRMRQGRLAIAAGYDGEFGTIKIFEDGERETIERQLSLF
;
A
#
# COMPACT_ATOMS: atom_id res chain seq x y z
N GLN A 1 18.10 -16.64 1.50
CA GLN A 1 19.29 -15.78 1.73
C GLN A 1 19.05 -14.69 2.77
N LEU A 2 17.81 -14.21 2.96
CA LEU A 2 17.47 -13.10 3.87
C LEU A 2 16.91 -13.56 5.23
N ASP A 3 16.87 -14.83 5.53
CA ASP A 3 16.22 -15.39 6.74
C ASP A 3 16.81 -14.91 8.08
N ASP A 4 18.07 -14.57 8.07
CA ASP A 4 18.79 -14.09 9.25
C ASP A 4 18.68 -12.56 9.45
N TYR A 5 18.06 -11.87 8.50
CA TYR A 5 17.91 -10.42 8.54
C TYR A 5 16.48 -10.02 8.88
N ILE A 6 16.36 -8.89 9.52
CA ILE A 6 15.09 -8.19 9.70
C ILE A 6 14.96 -7.15 8.60
N LEU A 7 13.77 -7.05 8.01
CA LEU A 7 13.51 -6.05 6.99
C LEU A 7 12.82 -4.86 7.65
N ILE A 8 13.23 -3.66 7.25
CA ILE A 8 12.64 -2.38 7.66
C ILE A 8 12.17 -1.62 6.43
N SER A 9 11.23 -0.73 6.61
CA SER A 9 10.69 0.12 5.56
C SER A 9 10.86 1.60 5.91
N ASN A 10 11.39 2.40 4.99
CA ASN A 10 11.66 3.82 5.21
C ASN A 10 11.30 4.62 3.96
N SER A 11 10.53 5.69 4.13
CA SER A 11 9.91 6.45 3.04
C SER A 11 10.89 7.25 2.16
N ASP A 12 12.13 7.45 2.56
CA ASP A 12 13.08 8.35 1.88
C ASP A 12 12.45 9.70 1.50
N ALA A 13 11.73 10.29 2.45
CA ALA A 13 10.87 11.45 2.21
C ALA A 13 11.67 12.71 1.90
N HIS A 14 11.41 13.34 0.75
CA HIS A 14 12.01 14.60 0.31
C HIS A 14 11.09 15.82 0.53
N SER A 15 9.94 15.63 1.19
CA SER A 15 9.02 16.70 1.56
C SER A 15 8.21 16.33 2.81
N PRO A 16 7.71 17.30 3.60
CA PRO A 16 6.92 17.03 4.80
C PRO A 16 5.70 16.15 4.54
N ALA A 17 5.03 16.31 3.40
CA ALA A 17 3.84 15.54 3.04
C ALA A 17 4.13 14.05 2.74
N LYS A 18 5.41 13.69 2.57
CA LYS A 18 5.84 12.30 2.32
C LYS A 18 6.44 11.63 3.56
N LEU A 19 6.56 12.34 4.68
CA LEU A 19 6.97 11.77 5.94
C LEU A 19 5.97 10.69 6.41
N GLY A 20 6.48 9.56 6.86
CA GLY A 20 5.67 8.46 7.36
C GLY A 20 4.86 7.70 6.30
N ARG A 21 5.12 7.86 4.99
CA ARG A 21 4.50 7.03 3.95
C ARG A 21 4.97 5.59 4.02
N GLU A 22 6.16 5.39 4.56
CA GLU A 22 6.67 4.14 5.06
C GLU A 22 7.21 4.35 6.46
N ALA A 23 7.01 3.39 7.35
CA ALA A 23 7.39 3.50 8.75
C ALA A 23 7.61 2.13 9.39
N ASN A 24 8.26 2.13 10.55
CA ASN A 24 8.47 0.93 11.35
C ASN A 24 7.78 1.08 12.70
N ILE A 25 7.04 0.07 13.10
CA ILE A 25 6.34 0.03 14.40
C ILE A 25 7.21 -0.71 15.40
N PHE A 26 7.58 -0.02 16.46
CA PHE A 26 8.38 -0.58 17.54
C PHE A 26 7.59 -0.64 18.86
N ASP A 27 7.69 -1.77 19.55
CA ASP A 27 7.31 -1.95 20.94
C ASP A 27 8.58 -2.17 21.76
N THR A 28 9.26 -1.07 22.10
CA THR A 28 10.52 -1.06 22.84
C THR A 28 10.72 0.26 23.54
N GLN A 29 11.73 0.35 24.42
CA GLN A 29 12.09 1.62 25.03
C GLN A 29 12.45 2.65 23.94
N PHE A 30 11.89 3.85 24.04
CA PHE A 30 12.17 4.94 23.11
C PHE A 30 13.57 5.51 23.34
N SER A 31 14.57 4.78 22.88
CA SER A 31 15.99 5.11 22.99
C SER A 31 16.76 4.48 21.83
N TYR A 32 17.96 4.99 21.56
CA TYR A 32 18.87 4.38 20.58
C TYR A 32 19.11 2.90 20.89
N ASP A 33 19.45 2.57 22.13
CA ASP A 33 19.75 1.20 22.54
C ASP A 33 18.54 0.27 22.41
N GLY A 34 17.34 0.76 22.71
CA GLY A 34 16.09 0.01 22.53
C GLY A 34 15.85 -0.34 21.06
N ILE A 35 15.94 0.65 20.17
CA ILE A 35 15.78 0.44 18.71
C ILE A 35 16.89 -0.44 18.16
N TYR A 36 18.15 -0.19 18.54
CA TYR A 36 19.29 -1.00 18.12
C TYR A 36 19.12 -2.46 18.52
N LYS A 37 18.70 -2.72 19.75
CA LYS A 37 18.44 -4.07 20.26
C LYS A 37 17.32 -4.76 19.46
N ALA A 38 16.20 -4.06 19.23
CA ALA A 38 15.06 -4.58 18.47
C ALA A 38 15.44 -5.01 17.05
N LEU A 39 16.42 -4.36 16.43
CA LEU A 39 16.91 -4.66 15.08
C LEU A 39 18.03 -5.70 15.05
N SER A 40 18.95 -5.69 16.02
CA SER A 40 20.16 -6.52 16.02
C SER A 40 19.98 -7.87 16.71
N ASP A 41 19.25 -7.93 17.82
CA ASP A 41 19.06 -9.17 18.58
C ASP A 41 18.06 -10.09 17.87
N LYS A 42 18.52 -11.30 17.54
CA LYS A 42 17.69 -12.30 16.85
C LYS A 42 16.47 -12.76 17.66
N ASN A 43 16.52 -12.63 18.97
CA ASN A 43 15.43 -13.03 19.88
C ASN A 43 14.51 -11.88 20.26
N ASP A 44 14.90 -10.63 19.98
CA ASP A 44 14.08 -9.46 20.27
C ASP A 44 12.89 -9.37 19.30
N LYS A 45 11.73 -8.98 19.82
CA LYS A 45 10.50 -8.79 19.05
C LYS A 45 10.04 -7.34 19.04
N GLY A 46 10.91 -6.43 19.44
CA GLY A 46 10.59 -5.01 19.55
C GLY A 46 10.26 -4.33 18.23
N LEU A 47 10.74 -4.81 17.08
CA LEU A 47 10.15 -4.46 15.79
C LEU A 47 8.88 -5.30 15.60
N VAL A 48 7.72 -4.67 15.64
CA VAL A 48 6.38 -5.30 15.60
C VAL A 48 5.90 -5.49 14.18
N ALA A 49 5.98 -4.43 13.36
CA ALA A 49 5.51 -4.42 11.98
C ALA A 49 6.16 -3.29 11.18
N THR A 50 5.98 -3.32 9.86
CA THR A 50 6.24 -2.18 8.97
C THR A 50 4.95 -1.64 8.39
N LEU A 51 4.93 -0.34 8.05
CA LEU A 51 3.90 0.31 7.24
C LEU A 51 4.51 0.61 5.89
N GLU A 52 3.82 0.24 4.82
CA GLU A 52 4.36 0.30 3.47
C GLU A 52 3.32 0.85 2.49
N PHE A 53 3.79 1.49 1.42
CA PHE A 53 2.93 1.73 0.28
C PHE A 53 2.71 0.43 -0.51
N PHE A 54 1.83 0.45 -1.48
CA PHE A 54 1.62 -0.69 -2.37
C PHE A 54 2.71 -0.74 -3.43
N PRO A 55 3.63 -1.72 -3.42
CA PRO A 55 4.72 -1.81 -4.39
C PRO A 55 4.21 -1.94 -5.83
N GLU A 56 2.97 -2.38 -6.01
CA GLU A 56 2.28 -2.48 -7.29
C GLU A 56 2.10 -1.12 -7.97
N GLU A 57 2.13 0.00 -7.25
CA GLU A 57 2.10 1.34 -7.85
C GLU A 57 3.34 1.66 -8.68
N GLY A 58 4.46 0.97 -8.42
CA GLY A 58 5.71 1.18 -9.15
C GLY A 58 5.59 0.88 -10.64
N LYS A 59 6.04 1.83 -11.51
CA LYS A 59 5.93 1.74 -12.98
C LYS A 59 6.67 0.56 -13.62
N TYR A 60 7.47 -0.17 -12.89
CA TYR A 60 8.21 -1.35 -13.32
C TYR A 60 8.03 -2.50 -12.34
N HIS A 61 6.84 -2.61 -11.75
CA HIS A 61 6.54 -3.69 -10.80
C HIS A 61 6.49 -5.03 -11.53
N TYR A 62 5.62 -5.17 -12.53
CA TYR A 62 5.51 -6.36 -13.38
C TYR A 62 6.25 -6.18 -14.69
N ASP A 63 6.46 -7.31 -15.36
CA ASP A 63 6.95 -7.34 -16.73
C ASP A 63 5.84 -6.88 -17.68
N GLY A 64 6.22 -6.32 -18.85
CA GLY A 64 5.20 -5.97 -19.80
C GLY A 64 5.68 -5.25 -21.04
N HIS A 65 4.70 -4.96 -21.91
CA HIS A 65 4.88 -4.17 -23.10
C HIS A 65 3.69 -3.21 -23.27
N ARG A 66 3.86 -1.97 -22.83
CA ARG A 66 2.81 -0.95 -22.77
C ARG A 66 2.09 -0.73 -24.08
N SER A 67 2.83 -0.65 -25.20
CA SER A 67 2.24 -0.43 -26.54
C SER A 67 1.27 -1.55 -26.97
N CYS A 68 1.37 -2.74 -26.40
CA CYS A 68 0.50 -3.89 -26.66
C CYS A 68 -0.42 -4.20 -25.48
N GLN A 69 -0.42 -3.39 -24.43
CA GLN A 69 -1.19 -3.58 -23.19
C GLN A 69 -0.93 -4.95 -22.55
N VAL A 70 0.28 -5.47 -22.71
CA VAL A 70 0.73 -6.71 -22.08
C VAL A 70 1.34 -6.38 -20.73
N ARG A 71 0.78 -6.99 -19.67
CA ARG A 71 1.25 -6.89 -18.27
C ARG A 71 1.24 -8.29 -17.69
N TRP A 72 2.40 -8.79 -17.29
CA TRP A 72 2.56 -10.16 -16.87
C TRP A 72 3.31 -10.28 -15.54
N HIS A 73 2.85 -11.20 -14.69
CA HIS A 73 3.67 -11.74 -13.64
C HIS A 73 4.88 -12.47 -14.27
N PRO A 74 6.07 -12.49 -13.64
CA PRO A 74 7.28 -13.10 -14.20
C PRO A 74 7.10 -14.54 -14.70
N GLN A 75 6.29 -15.34 -14.02
CA GLN A 75 5.99 -16.71 -14.43
C GLN A 75 5.30 -16.78 -15.80
N GLU A 76 4.48 -15.77 -16.14
CA GLU A 76 3.86 -15.69 -17.46
C GLU A 76 4.88 -15.25 -18.53
N THR A 77 5.76 -14.32 -18.17
CA THR A 77 6.88 -13.92 -19.03
C THR A 77 7.75 -15.11 -19.44
N ILE A 78 8.05 -16.00 -18.49
CA ILE A 78 8.82 -17.24 -18.76
C ILE A 78 8.09 -18.14 -19.77
N LYS A 79 6.77 -18.31 -19.67
CA LYS A 79 5.99 -19.12 -20.62
C LYS A 79 6.00 -18.59 -22.05
N HIS A 80 6.25 -17.29 -22.19
CA HIS A 80 6.33 -16.61 -23.48
C HIS A 80 7.78 -16.30 -23.92
N ASP A 81 8.78 -16.95 -23.33
CA ASP A 81 10.20 -16.76 -23.65
C ASP A 81 10.64 -15.29 -23.61
N GLY A 82 10.02 -14.47 -22.75
CA GLY A 82 10.29 -13.04 -22.63
C GLY A 82 9.79 -12.19 -23.79
N LEU A 83 8.97 -12.74 -24.70
CA LEU A 83 8.49 -12.06 -25.89
C LEU A 83 7.00 -11.69 -25.79
N CYS A 84 6.69 -10.44 -26.09
CA CYS A 84 5.32 -9.92 -26.08
C CYS A 84 4.41 -10.72 -27.03
N SER A 85 3.31 -11.25 -26.53
CA SER A 85 2.33 -12.00 -27.31
C SER A 85 1.66 -11.17 -28.42
N GLY A 86 1.64 -9.84 -28.29
CA GLY A 86 1.01 -8.96 -29.28
C GLY A 86 1.90 -8.61 -30.47
N CYS A 87 3.23 -8.52 -30.29
CA CYS A 87 4.13 -8.06 -31.35
C CYS A 87 5.46 -8.81 -31.48
N GLY A 88 5.70 -9.82 -30.65
CA GLY A 88 6.93 -10.63 -30.66
C GLY A 88 8.21 -9.91 -30.22
N LYS A 89 8.14 -8.65 -29.76
CA LYS A 89 9.30 -7.93 -29.21
C LYS A 89 9.56 -8.33 -27.77
N PRO A 90 10.80 -8.23 -27.26
CA PRO A 90 11.06 -8.42 -25.85
C PRO A 90 10.18 -7.54 -24.97
N VAL A 91 9.67 -8.07 -23.86
CA VAL A 91 8.98 -7.28 -22.83
C VAL A 91 9.99 -6.51 -21.99
N THR A 92 9.56 -5.40 -21.41
CA THR A 92 10.31 -4.70 -20.35
C THR A 92 10.20 -5.53 -19.07
N VAL A 93 11.35 -5.90 -18.51
CA VAL A 93 11.42 -6.71 -17.28
C VAL A 93 11.20 -5.82 -16.06
N GLY A 94 10.29 -6.24 -15.19
CA GLY A 94 9.97 -5.55 -13.94
C GLY A 94 10.77 -6.05 -12.73
N VAL A 95 10.56 -5.39 -11.60
CA VAL A 95 11.25 -5.72 -10.33
C VAL A 95 10.89 -7.13 -9.85
N MET A 96 9.64 -7.55 -10.05
CA MET A 96 9.16 -8.88 -9.63
C MET A 96 9.90 -10.03 -10.32
N ALA A 97 10.44 -9.84 -11.53
CA ALA A 97 11.26 -10.86 -12.19
C ALA A 97 12.50 -11.20 -11.36
N ARG A 98 13.13 -10.18 -10.73
CA ARG A 98 14.28 -10.43 -9.86
C ARG A 98 13.87 -11.07 -8.53
N VAL A 99 12.71 -10.72 -8.01
CA VAL A 99 12.17 -11.38 -6.80
C VAL A 99 11.90 -12.86 -7.08
N GLU A 100 11.27 -13.19 -8.20
CA GLU A 100 10.98 -14.57 -8.61
C GLU A 100 12.27 -15.37 -8.84
N GLU A 101 13.27 -14.79 -9.50
CA GLU A 101 14.58 -15.42 -9.73
C GLU A 101 15.31 -15.76 -8.41
N LEU A 102 15.18 -14.91 -7.40
CA LEU A 102 15.84 -15.09 -6.10
C LEU A 102 15.02 -15.93 -5.12
N ALA A 103 13.76 -16.18 -5.41
CA ALA A 103 12.87 -16.93 -4.54
C ALA A 103 13.32 -18.40 -4.45
N ASP A 104 13.53 -18.87 -3.23
CA ASP A 104 13.88 -20.26 -2.91
C ASP A 104 12.71 -21.01 -2.23
N ARG A 105 11.56 -20.37 -2.12
CA ARG A 105 10.34 -20.87 -1.47
C ARG A 105 9.08 -20.36 -2.18
N ALA A 106 7.97 -21.05 -1.93
CA ALA A 106 6.68 -20.59 -2.42
C ALA A 106 6.30 -19.21 -1.86
N GLU A 107 5.53 -18.48 -2.63
CA GLU A 107 4.94 -17.21 -2.20
C GLU A 107 4.21 -17.35 -0.86
N GLY A 108 4.30 -16.33 -0.01
CA GLY A 108 3.72 -16.33 1.33
C GLY A 108 4.52 -17.09 2.39
N ALA A 109 5.62 -17.78 2.03
CA ALA A 109 6.50 -18.42 3.00
C ALA A 109 7.18 -17.38 3.90
N LYS A 110 7.10 -17.59 5.22
CA LYS A 110 7.62 -16.65 6.23
C LYS A 110 8.99 -17.11 6.73
N SER A 111 9.95 -16.21 6.80
CA SER A 111 11.25 -16.45 7.44
C SER A 111 11.09 -16.50 8.97
N LYS A 112 12.13 -16.98 9.67
CA LYS A 112 12.15 -16.96 11.16
C LYS A 112 12.09 -15.56 11.75
N ARG A 113 12.60 -14.59 11.03
CA ARG A 113 12.62 -13.16 11.44
C ARG A 113 11.56 -12.32 10.74
N TRP A 114 10.62 -12.95 10.03
CA TRP A 114 9.53 -12.24 9.40
C TRP A 114 8.75 -11.39 10.41
N ARG A 115 8.41 -10.18 10.00
CA ARG A 115 7.49 -9.29 10.72
C ARG A 115 6.30 -8.98 9.81
N PRO A 116 5.10 -8.80 10.38
CA PRO A 116 3.96 -8.34 9.60
C PRO A 116 4.25 -6.98 8.96
N TYR A 117 3.61 -6.74 7.84
CA TYR A 117 3.56 -5.44 7.20
C TYR A 117 2.12 -5.06 6.91
N HIS A 118 1.85 -3.77 6.82
CA HIS A 118 0.55 -3.23 6.51
C HIS A 118 0.71 -2.26 5.34
N ASN A 119 0.10 -2.58 4.20
CA ASN A 119 0.00 -1.63 3.11
C ASN A 119 -1.06 -0.60 3.42
N ILE A 120 -0.73 0.67 3.28
CA ILE A 120 -1.62 1.80 3.56
C ILE A 120 -1.77 2.68 2.33
N VAL A 121 -3.01 3.12 2.09
CA VAL A 121 -3.31 4.24 1.20
C VAL A 121 -3.28 5.51 2.05
N PRO A 122 -2.53 6.55 1.67
CA PRO A 122 -2.52 7.81 2.41
C PRO A 122 -3.92 8.39 2.58
N LEU A 123 -4.22 8.89 3.78
CA LEU A 123 -5.56 9.42 4.08
C LEU A 123 -6.04 10.51 3.12
N PRO A 124 -5.20 11.45 2.63
CA PRO A 124 -5.62 12.40 1.60
C PRO A 124 -6.02 11.74 0.28
N GLU A 125 -5.37 10.65 -0.12
CA GLU A 125 -5.67 9.90 -1.35
C GLU A 125 -6.98 9.13 -1.20
N LEU A 126 -7.19 8.50 -0.04
CA LEU A 126 -8.45 7.84 0.31
C LEU A 126 -9.63 8.82 0.33
N ILE A 127 -9.45 10.01 0.94
CA ILE A 127 -10.48 11.06 0.95
C ILE A 127 -10.75 11.57 -0.48
N ALA A 128 -9.71 11.70 -1.30
CA ALA A 128 -9.82 12.15 -2.67
C ALA A 128 -10.67 11.18 -3.51
N GLU A 129 -10.41 9.88 -3.40
CA GLU A 129 -11.21 8.86 -4.07
C GLU A 129 -12.64 8.82 -3.54
N ALA A 130 -12.83 8.87 -2.21
CA ALA A 130 -14.15 8.90 -1.60
C ALA A 130 -15.01 10.11 -2.06
N LYS A 131 -14.36 11.24 -2.41
CA LYS A 131 -15.03 12.46 -2.87
C LYS A 131 -15.03 12.64 -4.39
N ASP A 132 -14.42 11.75 -5.15
CA ASP A 132 -14.19 11.89 -6.58
C ASP A 132 -13.48 13.20 -6.95
N MET A 133 -12.42 13.51 -6.26
CA MET A 133 -11.68 14.75 -6.40
C MET A 133 -10.17 14.49 -6.42
N GLY A 134 -9.41 15.42 -7.00
CA GLY A 134 -7.95 15.37 -6.89
C GLY A 134 -7.47 15.62 -5.45
N THR A 135 -6.41 14.95 -5.04
CA THR A 135 -5.80 15.06 -3.69
C THR A 135 -5.41 16.49 -3.31
N ALA A 136 -5.04 17.33 -4.30
CA ALA A 136 -4.67 18.73 -4.10
C ALA A 136 -5.90 19.67 -4.01
N SER A 137 -7.12 19.17 -4.16
CA SER A 137 -8.30 20.02 -4.10
C SER A 137 -8.51 20.57 -2.68
N ARG A 138 -9.02 21.80 -2.60
CA ARG A 138 -9.30 22.46 -1.32
C ARG A 138 -10.26 21.63 -0.46
N ALA A 139 -11.29 21.04 -1.06
CA ALA A 139 -12.27 20.23 -0.36
C ALA A 139 -11.67 18.96 0.27
N VAL A 140 -10.69 18.34 -0.38
CA VAL A 140 -9.95 17.19 0.17
C VAL A 140 -9.06 17.63 1.33
N GLN A 141 -8.32 18.73 1.16
CA GLN A 141 -7.44 19.26 2.21
C GLN A 141 -8.24 19.71 3.46
N GLU A 142 -9.36 20.38 3.29
CA GLU A 142 -10.24 20.76 4.39
C GLU A 142 -10.83 19.53 5.11
N ALA A 143 -11.28 18.52 4.35
CA ALA A 143 -11.77 17.27 4.93
C ALA A 143 -10.67 16.53 5.71
N TYR A 144 -9.46 16.43 5.16
CA TYR A 144 -8.30 15.84 5.81
C TYR A 144 -7.99 16.52 7.15
N MET A 145 -7.86 17.85 7.15
CA MET A 145 -7.59 18.62 8.39
C MET A 145 -8.71 18.47 9.42
N ASN A 146 -9.97 18.43 8.98
CA ASN A 146 -11.11 18.23 9.87
C ASN A 146 -11.12 16.84 10.52
N VAL A 147 -10.76 15.81 9.78
CA VAL A 147 -10.67 14.44 10.30
C VAL A 147 -9.54 14.33 11.32
N LEU A 148 -8.35 14.87 11.00
CA LEU A 148 -7.22 14.92 11.94
C LEU A 148 -7.57 15.67 13.23
N ALA A 149 -8.25 16.81 13.13
CA ALA A 149 -8.64 17.61 14.30
C ALA A 149 -9.60 16.87 15.25
N LYS A 150 -10.43 15.97 14.71
CA LYS A 150 -11.42 15.21 15.48
C LYS A 150 -10.89 13.88 16.00
N LEU A 151 -10.09 13.18 15.22
CA LEU A 151 -9.70 11.79 15.48
C LEU A 151 -8.21 11.60 15.77
N GLY A 152 -7.39 12.64 15.64
CA GLY A 152 -5.95 12.58 15.93
C GLY A 152 -5.08 12.27 14.72
N SER A 153 -3.99 11.53 14.92
CA SER A 153 -2.99 11.32 13.87
C SER A 153 -3.50 10.46 12.71
N GLU A 154 -2.92 10.66 11.52
CA GLU A 154 -3.24 9.89 10.32
C GLU A 154 -3.07 8.38 10.55
N PHE A 155 -1.97 7.95 11.18
CA PHE A 155 -1.76 6.54 11.48
C PHE A 155 -2.84 5.95 12.40
N HIS A 156 -3.22 6.68 13.45
CA HIS A 156 -4.32 6.24 14.30
C HIS A 156 -5.62 6.06 13.50
N ILE A 157 -5.93 7.02 12.64
CA ILE A 157 -7.14 6.96 11.79
C ILE A 157 -7.09 5.80 10.82
N LEU A 158 -5.95 5.57 10.16
CA LEU A 158 -5.81 4.51 9.17
C LEU A 158 -5.74 3.11 9.79
N MET A 159 -5.19 2.97 11.01
CA MET A 159 -4.90 1.66 11.60
C MET A 159 -5.85 1.25 12.73
N ASP A 160 -6.13 2.14 13.69
CA ASP A 160 -6.66 1.76 14.99
C ASP A 160 -8.04 2.35 15.29
N CYS A 161 -8.34 3.55 14.79
CA CYS A 161 -9.57 4.27 15.11
C CYS A 161 -10.80 3.41 14.78
N PRO A 162 -11.79 3.28 15.69
CA PRO A 162 -13.02 2.55 15.41
C PRO A 162 -13.75 3.10 14.18
N ILE A 163 -14.22 2.21 13.31
CA ILE A 163 -14.91 2.59 12.06
C ILE A 163 -16.14 3.46 12.34
N ASP A 164 -16.88 3.18 13.41
CA ASP A 164 -18.04 3.97 13.82
C ASP A 164 -17.69 5.43 14.17
N ASP A 165 -16.51 5.66 14.76
CA ASP A 165 -16.06 7.01 15.09
C ASP A 165 -15.57 7.76 13.84
N ILE A 166 -14.95 7.05 12.90
CA ILE A 166 -14.61 7.59 11.58
C ILE A 166 -15.89 7.96 10.83
N LYS A 167 -16.90 7.08 10.84
CA LYS A 167 -18.19 7.31 10.21
C LYS A 167 -18.89 8.58 10.74
N LYS A 168 -18.93 8.77 12.06
CA LYS A 168 -19.50 9.97 12.70
C LYS A 168 -18.73 11.25 12.35
N SER A 169 -17.42 11.16 12.16
CA SER A 169 -16.53 12.31 12.00
C SER A 169 -16.26 12.70 10.56
N ALA A 170 -16.20 11.72 9.65
CA ALA A 170 -15.78 11.86 8.26
C ALA A 170 -16.83 11.40 7.23
N GLY A 171 -17.89 10.70 7.67
CA GLY A 171 -18.94 10.15 6.82
C GLY A 171 -18.70 8.69 6.43
N GLU A 172 -19.77 8.09 5.88
CA GLU A 172 -19.84 6.64 5.58
C GLU A 172 -18.82 6.20 4.54
N VAL A 173 -18.70 6.94 3.42
CA VAL A 173 -17.83 6.55 2.30
C VAL A 173 -16.36 6.49 2.73
N ILE A 174 -15.89 7.49 3.49
CA ILE A 174 -14.52 7.50 4.02
C ILE A 174 -14.32 6.36 5.02
N ALA A 175 -15.29 6.11 5.89
CA ALA A 175 -15.24 5.02 6.86
C ALA A 175 -15.19 3.64 6.17
N GLU A 176 -16.02 3.43 5.14
CA GLU A 176 -15.98 2.20 4.32
C GLU A 176 -14.63 2.07 3.59
N GLY A 177 -14.11 3.16 3.03
CA GLY A 177 -12.79 3.17 2.39
C GLY A 177 -11.67 2.70 3.32
N ILE A 178 -11.64 3.22 4.55
CA ILE A 178 -10.66 2.80 5.57
C ILE A 178 -10.88 1.34 5.97
N SER A 179 -12.14 0.93 6.11
CA SER A 179 -12.48 -0.47 6.41
C SER A 179 -11.99 -1.43 5.33
N ARG A 180 -12.20 -1.09 4.05
CA ARG A 180 -11.71 -1.88 2.91
C ARG A 180 -10.20 -1.97 2.87
N MET A 181 -9.51 -0.85 3.05
CA MET A 181 -8.05 -0.81 3.11
C MET A 181 -7.51 -1.72 4.22
N ARG A 182 -8.05 -1.63 5.44
CA ARG A 182 -7.65 -2.48 6.57
C ARG A 182 -7.89 -3.97 6.33
N GLN A 183 -8.88 -4.30 5.51
CA GLN A 183 -9.23 -5.69 5.15
C GLN A 183 -8.53 -6.18 3.90
N GLY A 184 -7.72 -5.34 3.23
CA GLY A 184 -7.09 -5.67 1.95
C GLY A 184 -8.09 -5.83 0.78
N ARG A 185 -9.30 -5.28 0.91
CA ARG A 185 -10.33 -5.31 -0.14
C ARG A 185 -10.18 -4.13 -1.10
N LEU A 186 -9.13 -4.19 -1.92
CA LEU A 186 -8.76 -3.13 -2.86
C LEU A 186 -8.61 -3.72 -4.25
N ALA A 187 -8.94 -2.94 -5.27
CA ALA A 187 -8.67 -3.31 -6.65
C ALA A 187 -7.25 -2.83 -7.03
N ILE A 188 -6.35 -3.79 -7.24
CA ILE A 188 -4.93 -3.51 -7.49
C ILE A 188 -4.62 -3.81 -8.94
N ALA A 189 -4.09 -2.81 -9.65
CA ALA A 189 -3.57 -2.95 -11.01
C ALA A 189 -2.09 -2.56 -11.01
N ALA A 190 -1.21 -3.56 -11.01
CA ALA A 190 0.23 -3.34 -10.90
C ALA A 190 0.80 -2.55 -12.10
N GLY A 191 1.79 -1.69 -11.84
CA GLY A 191 2.47 -0.95 -12.89
C GLY A 191 3.44 -1.83 -13.69
N TYR A 192 3.73 -1.41 -14.92
CA TYR A 192 4.58 -2.15 -15.86
C TYR A 192 5.06 -1.23 -16.98
N ASP A 193 6.20 -1.49 -17.53
CA ASP A 193 6.77 -0.83 -18.72
C ASP A 193 6.62 0.72 -18.75
N GLY A 194 6.88 1.35 -17.60
CA GLY A 194 6.80 2.80 -17.43
C GLY A 194 5.41 3.36 -17.09
N GLU A 195 4.38 2.53 -17.03
CA GLU A 195 3.05 2.91 -16.52
C GLU A 195 2.96 2.66 -15.01
N PHE A 196 2.48 3.66 -14.28
CA PHE A 196 2.20 3.48 -12.86
C PHE A 196 1.07 2.50 -12.63
N GLY A 197 1.18 1.71 -11.58
CA GLY A 197 0.05 0.96 -11.09
C GLY A 197 -1.00 1.85 -10.43
N THR A 198 -2.14 1.27 -10.18
CA THR A 198 -3.25 1.96 -9.50
C THR A 198 -3.81 1.08 -8.39
N ILE A 199 -4.09 1.72 -7.27
CA ILE A 199 -4.79 1.12 -6.15
C ILE A 199 -6.13 1.84 -6.05
N LYS A 200 -7.24 1.12 -6.25
CA LYS A 200 -8.59 1.66 -6.11
C LYS A 200 -9.27 1.06 -4.89
N ILE A 201 -9.88 1.89 -4.10
CA ILE A 201 -10.65 1.51 -2.90
C ILE A 201 -12.06 1.10 -3.29
N PHE A 202 -12.62 1.78 -4.27
CA PHE A 202 -13.96 1.52 -4.79
C PHE A 202 -13.89 1.13 -6.26
N GLU A 203 -14.70 0.15 -6.66
CA GLU A 203 -14.95 -0.12 -8.07
C GLU A 203 -15.91 0.93 -8.66
N ASP A 204 -15.98 0.98 -9.98
CA ASP A 204 -16.80 1.97 -10.68
C ASP A 204 -18.29 1.80 -10.29
N GLY A 205 -18.93 2.86 -9.79
CA GLY A 205 -20.32 2.90 -9.34
C GLY A 205 -20.59 2.40 -7.91
N GLU A 206 -19.61 1.86 -7.21
CA GLU A 206 -19.82 1.41 -5.82
C GLU A 206 -20.01 2.57 -4.84
N ARG A 207 -19.21 3.62 -4.99
CA ARG A 207 -19.31 4.82 -4.16
C ARG A 207 -20.71 5.43 -4.20
N GLU A 208 -21.26 5.64 -5.41
CA GLU A 208 -22.61 6.18 -5.63
C GLU A 208 -23.68 5.28 -5.01
N THR A 209 -23.44 3.97 -5.00
CA THR A 209 -24.36 3.02 -4.37
C THR A 209 -24.37 3.18 -2.86
N ILE A 210 -23.21 3.37 -2.22
CA ILE A 210 -23.10 3.64 -0.79
C ILE A 210 -23.81 4.96 -0.46
N GLU A 211 -23.58 6.03 -1.23
CA GLU A 211 -24.22 7.32 -1.03
C GLU A 211 -25.76 7.27 -1.18
N ARG A 212 -26.28 6.52 -2.16
CA ARG A 212 -27.72 6.32 -2.34
C ARG A 212 -28.37 5.57 -1.20
N GLN A 213 -27.70 4.52 -0.69
CA GLN A 213 -28.23 3.78 0.47
C GLN A 213 -28.39 4.68 1.69
N LEU A 214 -27.48 5.65 1.89
CA LEU A 214 -27.55 6.62 2.98
C LEU A 214 -28.72 7.63 2.82
N SER A 215 -29.11 7.95 1.59
CA SER A 215 -30.20 8.88 1.33
C SER A 215 -31.59 8.28 1.53
N LEU A 216 -31.69 6.98 1.80
CA LEU A 216 -32.95 6.26 2.03
C LEU A 216 -33.30 6.12 3.52
N PHE A 217 -32.41 6.56 4.41
CA PHE A 217 -32.56 6.56 5.87
C PHE A 217 -32.34 7.95 6.45
#